data_40d84cff354b67730ff6cb1d9dcf20fc
#
_entry.id   40d84cff354b67730ff6cb1d9dcf20fc
#
_cell.length_a   1.000
_cell.length_b   1.000
_cell.length_c   1.000
_cell.angle_alpha   90.00
_cell.angle_beta   90.00
_cell.angle_gamma   90.00
#
_symmetry.space_group_name_H-M   'P 1'
#
loop_
_entity.id
_entity.type
_entity.pdbx_description
1 polymer ?
#
loop_
_entity_poly.entity_id
_entity_poly.type
_entity_poly.pdbx_seq_one_letter_code
_entity_poly.pdbx_strand_id
1 'polypeptide(L)'
;MCSSDLTYPSYPNSLVTYYHKPAEEQKRAEGAYIYESDYNPQYEFGSGLSYTTFDYSNLKISSNTISGNKAIEIFVDIKNTGNREGKEVVMLFSRDMYASVTPDAKRLRRFEKIPLKAGERKTVKFEISAEDLAFVDPDGKWTTEPGDFEIKIGTLTTTLKYE
;
A
#
# COMPACT_ATOMS: atom_id res chain seq x y z
N MET A 1 -3.42 10.10 15.87
CA MET A 1 -2.69 9.00 15.22
C MET A 1 -1.38 9.56 14.66
N CYS A 2 -0.24 9.05 15.09
CA CYS A 2 1.03 9.25 14.38
C CYS A 2 1.18 8.09 13.40
N SER A 3 1.04 8.35 12.13
CA SER A 3 1.42 7.43 11.08
C SER A 3 2.90 7.65 10.81
N SER A 4 3.70 6.59 10.79
CA SER A 4 5.07 6.67 10.33
C SER A 4 5.07 6.79 8.82
N ASP A 5 5.70 7.83 8.30
CA ASP A 5 5.97 8.03 6.88
C ASP A 5 7.29 7.37 6.43
N LEU A 6 7.89 6.59 7.33
CA LEU A 6 9.10 5.81 7.10
C LEU A 6 8.91 4.37 7.55
N THR A 7 9.57 3.44 6.87
CA THR A 7 9.78 2.08 7.36
C THR A 7 10.79 2.15 8.52
N TYR A 8 10.42 1.64 9.70
CA TYR A 8 11.30 1.64 10.85
C TYR A 8 12.06 0.32 10.94
N PRO A 9 13.40 0.32 10.84
CA PRO A 9 14.19 -0.90 10.85
C PRO A 9 14.19 -1.55 12.25
N SER A 10 14.38 -2.88 12.29
CA SER A 10 14.47 -3.64 13.53
C SER A 10 15.78 -3.42 14.27
N TYR A 11 16.85 -2.99 13.58
CA TYR A 11 18.17 -2.73 14.15
C TYR A 11 18.92 -1.63 13.41
N PRO A 12 19.91 -0.98 14.05
CA PRO A 12 20.72 0.06 13.42
C PRO A 12 21.46 -0.50 12.20
N ASN A 13 21.61 0.34 11.17
CA ASN A 13 22.26 0.00 9.89
C ASN A 13 21.54 -1.07 9.05
N SER A 14 20.28 -1.35 9.32
CA SER A 14 19.46 -2.15 8.42
C SER A 14 19.28 -1.41 7.10
N LEU A 15 19.43 -2.11 5.98
CA LEU A 15 19.24 -1.58 4.63
C LEU A 15 17.79 -1.68 4.16
N VAL A 16 16.84 -1.74 5.08
CA VAL A 16 15.40 -1.79 4.76
C VAL A 16 15.01 -0.52 4.01
N THR A 17 14.52 -0.70 2.79
CA THR A 17 14.07 0.41 1.95
C THR A 17 12.64 0.82 2.28
N TYR A 18 12.27 2.04 1.88
CA TYR A 18 10.92 2.59 2.03
C TYR A 18 9.86 1.72 1.35
N TYR A 19 10.14 1.26 0.15
CA TYR A 19 9.35 0.29 -0.60
C TYR A 19 10.10 -1.03 -0.65
N HIS A 20 9.73 -1.97 0.21
CA HIS A 20 10.30 -3.31 0.13
C HIS A 20 10.12 -3.91 -1.26
N LYS A 21 11.16 -4.57 -1.73
CA LYS A 21 11.02 -5.45 -2.89
C LYS A 21 10.72 -6.87 -2.43
N PRO A 22 9.93 -7.66 -3.18
CA PRO A 22 9.60 -9.03 -2.79
C PRO A 22 10.83 -9.92 -2.51
N ALA A 23 11.94 -9.66 -3.16
CA ALA A 23 13.21 -10.37 -2.93
C ALA A 23 13.82 -10.10 -1.54
N GLU A 24 13.48 -8.98 -0.90
CA GLU A 24 13.96 -8.60 0.43
C GLU A 24 13.16 -9.30 1.53
N GLU A 25 11.95 -9.78 1.24
CA GLU A 25 11.08 -10.51 2.17
C GLU A 25 11.45 -12.00 2.28
N GLN A 26 12.27 -12.53 1.38
CA GLN A 26 12.64 -13.94 1.37
C GLN A 26 13.81 -14.20 2.30
N LYS A 27 13.61 -15.04 3.32
CA LYS A 27 14.71 -15.69 4.05
C LYS A 27 15.53 -16.50 3.05
N ARG A 28 16.81 -16.19 2.91
CA ARG A 28 17.70 -16.98 2.06
C ARG A 28 17.67 -18.44 2.48
N ALA A 29 17.54 -19.32 1.47
CA ALA A 29 17.56 -20.76 1.65
C ALA A 29 18.83 -21.19 2.39
N GLU A 30 18.70 -22.17 3.27
CA GLU A 30 19.77 -22.85 4.00
C GLU A 30 20.85 -23.37 3.04
N GLY A 31 22.07 -22.98 3.27
CA GLY A 31 23.23 -23.56 2.61
C GLY A 31 24.30 -22.53 2.23
N ALA A 32 25.45 -22.58 2.92
CA ALA A 32 26.68 -21.84 2.70
C ALA A 32 26.61 -20.31 2.99
N TYR A 33 27.18 -19.93 4.14
CA TYR A 33 27.34 -18.58 4.65
C TYR A 33 26.03 -17.88 5.01
N ILE A 34 25.49 -18.27 6.16
CA ILE A 34 24.29 -17.72 6.77
C ILE A 34 24.62 -16.35 7.39
N TYR A 35 24.52 -15.30 6.63
CA TYR A 35 24.09 -14.03 7.18
C TYR A 35 22.57 -14.01 7.07
N GLU A 36 21.89 -14.36 8.16
CA GLU A 36 20.45 -14.10 8.32
C GLU A 36 20.27 -12.58 8.38
N SER A 37 20.21 -11.95 7.23
CA SER A 37 19.75 -10.57 7.16
C SER A 37 18.23 -10.60 7.26
N ASP A 38 17.71 -10.32 8.45
CA ASP A 38 16.30 -10.07 8.63
C ASP A 38 15.98 -8.67 8.07
N TYR A 39 15.39 -8.62 6.90
CA TYR A 39 14.94 -7.39 6.25
C TYR A 39 13.55 -6.94 6.72
N ASN A 40 12.93 -7.68 7.65
CA ASN A 40 11.63 -7.29 8.17
C ASN A 40 11.77 -6.05 9.04
N PRO A 41 11.01 -4.99 8.78
CA PRO A 41 11.04 -3.80 9.61
C PRO A 41 10.35 -4.07 10.96
N GLN A 42 10.75 -3.34 12.00
CA GLN A 42 10.02 -3.34 13.26
C GLN A 42 8.62 -2.75 13.08
N TYR A 43 8.51 -1.71 12.25
CA TYR A 43 7.24 -1.12 11.85
C TYR A 43 7.28 -0.82 10.35
N GLU A 44 6.30 -1.36 9.63
CA GLU A 44 6.14 -1.08 8.22
C GLU A 44 5.73 0.38 7.98
N PHE A 45 6.04 0.89 6.79
CA PHE A 45 5.52 2.17 6.33
C PHE A 45 3.99 2.22 6.45
N GLY A 46 3.49 3.30 7.04
CA GLY A 46 2.08 3.49 7.31
C GLY A 46 1.60 2.90 8.64
N SER A 47 2.46 2.20 9.40
CA SER A 47 2.12 1.76 10.75
C SER A 47 1.92 2.95 11.68
N GLY A 48 0.95 2.86 12.58
CA GLY A 48 0.66 3.91 13.55
C GLY A 48 -0.18 3.41 14.72
N LEU A 49 -0.11 4.15 15.82
CA LEU A 49 -0.91 3.89 17.02
C LEU A 49 -2.00 4.92 17.15
N SER A 50 -3.16 4.50 17.60
CA SER A 50 -4.31 5.37 17.89
C SER A 50 -4.91 5.03 19.25
N TYR A 51 -5.56 6.01 19.89
CA TYR A 51 -6.34 5.82 21.11
C TYR A 51 -7.75 5.28 20.85
N THR A 52 -8.06 4.96 19.60
CA THR A 52 -9.29 4.31 19.16
C THR A 52 -8.96 3.29 18.06
N THR A 53 -9.93 2.48 17.68
CA THR A 53 -9.79 1.42 16.69
C THR A 53 -10.65 1.71 15.46
N PHE A 54 -10.15 1.34 14.28
CA PHE A 54 -10.84 1.53 13.01
C PHE A 54 -10.99 0.20 12.29
N ASP A 55 -12.16 -0.02 11.72
CA ASP A 55 -12.48 -1.17 10.89
C ASP A 55 -12.67 -0.73 9.43
N TYR A 56 -12.10 -1.52 8.52
CA TYR A 56 -12.13 -1.31 7.08
C TYR A 56 -13.05 -2.35 6.44
N SER A 57 -13.97 -1.92 5.60
CA SER A 57 -14.94 -2.81 4.96
C SER A 57 -15.39 -2.29 3.60
N ASN A 58 -16.08 -3.13 2.83
CA ASN A 58 -16.73 -2.77 1.57
C ASN A 58 -15.79 -2.13 0.53
N LEU A 59 -14.57 -2.65 0.37
CA LEU A 59 -13.70 -2.22 -0.73
C LEU A 59 -14.37 -2.55 -2.07
N LYS A 60 -14.62 -1.52 -2.88
CA LYS A 60 -15.25 -1.61 -4.21
C LYS A 60 -14.48 -0.79 -5.21
N ILE A 61 -14.42 -1.26 -6.45
CA ILE A 61 -13.86 -0.54 -7.58
C ILE A 61 -14.93 -0.37 -8.66
N SER A 62 -14.93 0.77 -9.33
CA SER A 62 -15.91 1.07 -10.39
C SER A 62 -15.69 0.23 -11.65
N SER A 63 -14.47 -0.20 -11.89
CA SER A 63 -14.06 -1.09 -12.98
C SER A 63 -12.84 -1.92 -12.56
N ASN A 64 -12.80 -3.19 -12.95
CA ASN A 64 -11.63 -4.04 -12.74
C ASN A 64 -10.56 -3.83 -13.81
N THR A 65 -10.80 -2.97 -14.79
CA THR A 65 -9.87 -2.69 -15.90
C THR A 65 -9.73 -1.20 -16.10
N ILE A 66 -8.49 -0.74 -16.24
CA ILE A 66 -8.14 0.59 -16.75
C ILE A 66 -7.71 0.41 -18.21
N SER A 67 -8.33 1.19 -19.11
CA SER A 67 -7.95 1.25 -20.52
C SER A 67 -7.64 2.69 -20.90
N GLY A 68 -6.46 2.92 -21.43
CA GLY A 68 -5.98 4.26 -21.77
C GLY A 68 -5.92 5.19 -20.57
N ASN A 69 -6.37 6.44 -20.71
CA ASN A 69 -6.27 7.47 -19.67
C ASN A 69 -7.51 7.58 -18.76
N LYS A 70 -8.41 6.59 -18.77
CA LYS A 70 -9.61 6.65 -17.92
C LYS A 70 -9.25 6.32 -16.47
N ALA A 71 -9.62 7.23 -15.56
CA ALA A 71 -9.52 6.97 -14.15
C ALA A 71 -10.66 6.03 -13.68
N ILE A 72 -10.37 5.21 -12.69
CA ILE A 72 -11.34 4.39 -11.96
C ILE A 72 -11.52 4.94 -10.56
N GLU A 73 -12.71 4.73 -10.01
CA GLU A 73 -13.05 5.10 -8.63
C GLU A 73 -12.94 3.88 -7.72
N ILE A 74 -12.37 4.09 -6.54
CA ILE A 74 -12.17 3.09 -5.51
C ILE A 74 -12.82 3.59 -4.24
N PHE A 75 -13.71 2.80 -3.64
CA PHE A 75 -14.47 3.15 -2.46
C PHE A 75 -14.14 2.18 -1.33
N VAL A 76 -14.04 2.70 -0.12
CA VAL A 76 -13.85 1.90 1.10
C VAL A 76 -14.60 2.54 2.26
N ASP A 77 -15.25 1.73 3.07
CA ASP A 77 -15.91 2.17 4.29
C ASP A 77 -14.97 2.04 5.48
N ILE A 78 -14.85 3.12 6.25
CA ILE A 78 -14.08 3.18 7.48
C ILE A 78 -15.02 3.45 8.64
N LYS A 79 -14.98 2.62 9.67
CA LYS A 79 -15.78 2.76 10.90
C LYS A 79 -14.85 2.90 12.11
N ASN A 80 -15.09 3.89 12.93
CA ASN A 80 -14.48 3.96 14.26
C ASN A 80 -15.23 2.99 15.19
N THR A 81 -14.58 1.91 15.59
CA THR A 81 -15.15 0.87 16.47
C THR A 81 -14.83 1.08 17.94
N GLY A 82 -14.00 2.07 18.26
CA GLY A 82 -13.67 2.43 19.63
C GLY A 82 -14.67 3.40 20.25
N ASN A 83 -14.42 3.76 21.50
CA ASN A 83 -15.30 4.60 22.30
C ASN A 83 -14.88 6.09 22.35
N ARG A 84 -13.90 6.49 21.55
CA ARG A 84 -13.38 7.87 21.46
C ARG A 84 -13.36 8.32 20.02
N GLU A 85 -13.46 9.61 19.81
CA GLU A 85 -13.18 10.20 18.50
C GLU A 85 -11.70 10.03 18.13
N GLY A 86 -11.42 9.90 16.84
CA GLY A 86 -10.07 9.81 16.32
C GLY A 86 -9.98 10.26 14.87
N LYS A 87 -8.75 10.34 14.38
CA LYS A 87 -8.49 10.61 12.96
C LYS A 87 -7.78 9.41 12.38
N GLU A 88 -8.29 8.90 11.27
CA GLU A 88 -7.68 7.81 10.53
C GLU A 88 -7.01 8.36 9.27
N VAL A 89 -5.84 7.78 8.92
CA VAL A 89 -5.18 8.04 7.65
C VAL A 89 -5.43 6.83 6.75
N VAL A 90 -6.39 6.98 5.85
CA VAL A 90 -6.73 5.95 4.87
C VAL A 90 -5.71 6.01 3.75
N MET A 91 -4.92 4.96 3.58
CA MET A 91 -3.86 4.88 2.58
C MET A 91 -4.21 3.84 1.52
N LEU A 92 -4.07 4.23 0.26
CA LEU A 92 -4.24 3.36 -0.89
C LEU A 92 -2.89 3.03 -1.47
N PHE A 93 -2.55 1.75 -1.50
CA PHE A 93 -1.34 1.21 -2.10
C PHE A 93 -1.65 0.44 -3.38
N SER A 94 -0.71 0.46 -4.31
CA SER A 94 -0.69 -0.46 -5.45
C SER A 94 0.58 -1.30 -5.43
N ARG A 95 0.47 -2.52 -5.94
CA ARG A 95 1.59 -3.41 -6.25
C ARG A 95 1.42 -3.91 -7.68
N ASP A 96 2.46 -3.76 -8.48
CA ASP A 96 2.54 -4.41 -9.78
C ASP A 96 2.90 -5.88 -9.54
N MET A 97 2.14 -6.79 -10.15
CA MET A 97 2.38 -8.23 -9.97
C MET A 97 3.52 -8.73 -10.84
N TYR A 98 3.69 -8.15 -12.02
CA TYR A 98 4.74 -8.50 -12.99
C TYR A 98 5.14 -7.30 -13.80
N ALA A 99 6.38 -6.85 -13.69
CA ALA A 99 6.93 -5.74 -14.46
C ALA A 99 8.29 -6.12 -15.08
N SER A 100 8.71 -5.37 -16.08
CA SER A 100 10.04 -5.52 -16.73
C SER A 100 11.21 -5.27 -15.78
N VAL A 101 10.97 -4.53 -14.69
CA VAL A 101 11.89 -4.35 -13.57
C VAL A 101 11.27 -4.95 -12.30
N THR A 102 12.09 -5.34 -11.33
CA THR A 102 11.57 -5.86 -10.04
C THR A 102 10.65 -4.83 -9.39
N PRO A 103 9.33 -5.10 -9.26
CA PRO A 103 8.39 -4.15 -8.70
C PRO A 103 8.59 -3.97 -7.20
N ASP A 104 8.11 -2.86 -6.67
CA ASP A 104 8.03 -2.63 -5.23
C ASP A 104 6.94 -3.55 -4.61
N ALA A 105 7.15 -3.98 -3.37
CA ALA A 105 6.15 -4.81 -2.67
C ALA A 105 4.82 -4.07 -2.49
N LYS A 106 4.87 -2.76 -2.27
CA LYS A 106 3.71 -1.87 -2.23
C LYS A 106 4.16 -0.42 -2.45
N ARG A 107 3.35 0.38 -3.12
CA ARG A 107 3.63 1.78 -3.37
C ARG A 107 2.41 2.63 -3.03
N LEU A 108 2.60 3.65 -2.16
CA LEU A 108 1.53 4.58 -1.80
C LEU A 108 1.14 5.44 -3.01
N ARG A 109 -0.14 5.42 -3.36
CA ARG A 109 -0.67 6.20 -4.49
C ARG A 109 -1.54 7.36 -4.04
N ARG A 110 -2.38 7.12 -3.02
CA ARG A 110 -3.30 8.12 -2.45
C ARG A 110 -3.41 7.95 -0.96
N PHE A 111 -3.75 9.03 -0.28
CA PHE A 111 -4.15 8.97 1.13
C PHE A 111 -5.14 10.08 1.45
N GLU A 112 -5.97 9.83 2.45
CA GLU A 112 -6.89 10.82 3.00
C GLU A 112 -6.95 10.69 4.53
N LYS A 113 -6.88 11.82 5.23
CA LYS A 113 -7.01 11.85 6.69
C LYS A 113 -8.40 12.29 7.07
N ILE A 114 -9.18 11.39 7.65
CA ILE A 114 -10.57 11.61 8.02
C ILE A 114 -10.77 11.63 9.54
N PRO A 115 -11.56 12.56 10.09
CA PRO A 115 -12.03 12.51 11.48
C PRO A 115 -13.27 11.61 11.56
N LEU A 116 -13.35 10.79 12.63
CA LEU A 116 -14.47 9.90 12.93
C LEU A 116 -14.80 9.96 14.42
N LYS A 117 -16.04 10.27 14.76
CA LYS A 117 -16.57 10.12 16.10
C LYS A 117 -16.66 8.65 16.50
N ALA A 118 -16.79 8.35 17.78
CA ALA A 118 -17.05 6.99 18.25
C ALA A 118 -18.28 6.39 17.54
N GLY A 119 -18.14 5.21 16.96
CA GLY A 119 -19.19 4.52 16.20
C GLY A 119 -19.48 5.07 14.80
N GLU A 120 -18.89 6.21 14.40
CA GLU A 120 -19.12 6.82 13.10
C GLU A 120 -18.50 5.99 11.98
N ARG A 121 -19.20 5.96 10.82
CA ARG A 121 -18.73 5.37 9.57
C ARG A 121 -18.68 6.45 8.48
N LYS A 122 -17.63 6.41 7.66
CA LYS A 122 -17.50 7.22 6.44
C LYS A 122 -17.01 6.35 5.29
N THR A 123 -17.49 6.65 4.09
CA THR A 123 -16.97 6.10 2.86
C THR A 123 -15.93 7.07 2.30
N VAL A 124 -14.72 6.57 2.04
CA VAL A 124 -13.64 7.30 1.36
C VAL A 124 -13.62 6.88 -0.09
N LYS A 125 -13.42 7.85 -0.97
CA LYS A 125 -13.30 7.66 -2.41
C LYS A 125 -11.93 8.10 -2.89
N PHE A 126 -11.26 7.23 -3.64
CA PHE A 126 -10.04 7.56 -4.37
C PHE A 126 -10.25 7.40 -5.87
N GLU A 127 -9.44 8.10 -6.64
CA GLU A 127 -9.36 7.95 -8.08
C GLU A 127 -7.93 7.54 -8.47
N ILE A 128 -7.82 6.55 -9.36
CA ILE A 128 -6.56 6.05 -9.92
C ILE A 128 -6.67 5.99 -11.43
N SER A 129 -5.64 6.47 -12.11
CA SER A 129 -5.43 6.37 -13.56
C SER A 129 -4.22 5.49 -13.88
N ALA A 130 -3.98 5.23 -15.16
CA ALA A 130 -2.79 4.53 -15.63
C ALA A 130 -1.48 5.24 -15.22
N GLU A 131 -1.47 6.58 -15.24
CA GLU A 131 -0.30 7.37 -14.83
C GLU A 131 0.07 7.14 -13.36
N ASP A 132 -0.91 6.90 -12.50
CA ASP A 132 -0.68 6.58 -11.10
C ASP A 132 0.00 5.22 -10.88
N LEU A 133 -0.09 4.32 -11.86
CA LEU A 133 0.53 3.00 -11.81
C LEU A 133 1.95 2.98 -12.39
N ALA A 134 2.39 4.10 -13.00
CA ALA A 134 3.67 4.20 -13.66
C ALA A 134 4.87 3.94 -12.73
N PHE A 135 5.92 3.40 -13.30
CA PHE A 135 7.25 3.21 -12.73
C PHE A 135 8.31 3.75 -13.67
N VAL A 136 9.56 3.85 -13.22
CA VAL A 136 10.68 4.27 -14.05
C VAL A 136 11.33 3.03 -14.66
N ASP A 137 11.36 2.97 -15.99
CA ASP A 137 11.98 1.88 -16.75
C ASP A 137 13.52 1.97 -16.75
N PRO A 138 14.25 0.97 -17.32
CA PRO A 138 15.71 1.00 -17.39
C PRO A 138 16.27 2.18 -18.19
N ASP A 139 15.50 2.79 -19.07
CA ASP A 139 15.88 3.96 -19.85
C ASP A 139 15.64 5.29 -19.11
N GLY A 140 15.13 5.22 -17.87
CA GLY A 140 14.84 6.39 -17.03
C GLY A 140 13.52 7.10 -17.37
N LYS A 141 12.60 6.44 -18.08
CA LYS A 141 11.32 6.99 -18.47
C LYS A 141 10.19 6.47 -17.59
N TRP A 142 9.22 7.32 -17.29
CA TRP A 142 7.98 6.90 -16.66
C TRP A 142 7.13 6.11 -17.65
N THR A 143 6.80 4.88 -17.29
CA THR A 143 5.99 3.97 -18.11
C THR A 143 5.01 3.18 -17.26
N THR A 144 3.89 2.76 -17.86
CA THR A 144 2.94 1.82 -17.27
C THR A 144 2.83 0.66 -18.23
N GLU A 145 3.13 -0.55 -17.75
CA GLU A 145 3.03 -1.78 -18.56
C GLU A 145 1.67 -2.42 -18.38
N PRO A 146 1.07 -3.00 -19.42
CA PRO A 146 -0.12 -3.82 -19.29
C PRO A 146 0.12 -4.99 -18.34
N GLY A 147 -0.81 -5.23 -17.43
CA GLY A 147 -0.66 -6.28 -16.43
C GLY A 147 -1.67 -6.19 -15.30
N ASP A 148 -1.49 -7.06 -14.33
CA ASP A 148 -2.33 -7.13 -13.14
C ASP A 148 -1.68 -6.38 -11.98
N PHE A 149 -2.47 -5.56 -11.31
CA PHE A 149 -2.09 -4.77 -10.14
C PHE A 149 -2.94 -5.18 -8.94
N GLU A 150 -2.30 -5.35 -7.80
CA GLU A 150 -3.00 -5.43 -6.52
C GLU A 150 -3.21 -4.03 -5.95
N ILE A 151 -4.45 -3.73 -5.56
CA ILE A 151 -4.81 -2.51 -4.82
C ILE A 151 -5.09 -2.92 -3.38
N LYS A 152 -4.44 -2.23 -2.44
CA LYS A 152 -4.55 -2.51 -1.01
C LYS A 152 -4.93 -1.26 -0.23
N ILE A 153 -5.96 -1.39 0.63
CA ILE A 153 -6.38 -0.36 1.60
C ILE A 153 -6.60 -1.03 2.96
N GLY A 154 -5.79 -0.67 3.93
CA GLY A 154 -5.77 -1.37 5.22
C GLY A 154 -5.43 -2.86 5.03
N THR A 155 -6.33 -3.75 5.46
CA THR A 155 -6.22 -5.21 5.28
C THR A 155 -6.95 -5.73 4.04
N LEU A 156 -7.67 -4.87 3.33
CA LEU A 156 -8.47 -5.25 2.17
C LEU A 156 -7.66 -5.15 0.89
N THR A 157 -7.83 -6.12 0.00
CA THR A 157 -7.17 -6.16 -1.31
C THR A 157 -8.17 -6.42 -2.43
N THR A 158 -7.87 -5.93 -3.62
CA THR A 158 -8.59 -6.24 -4.86
C THR A 158 -7.61 -6.17 -6.03
N THR A 159 -7.95 -6.85 -7.13
CA THR A 159 -7.12 -6.87 -8.35
C THR A 159 -7.68 -5.88 -9.37
N LEU A 160 -6.77 -5.20 -10.05
CA LEU A 160 -7.00 -4.26 -11.12
C LEU A 160 -6.13 -4.64 -12.30
N LYS A 161 -6.67 -4.66 -13.51
CA LYS A 161 -5.94 -4.90 -14.74
C LYS A 161 -5.76 -3.61 -15.54
N TYR A 162 -4.58 -3.39 -16.07
CA TYR A 162 -4.30 -2.34 -17.05
C TYR A 162 -4.11 -2.97 -18.43
N GLU A 163 -4.80 -2.40 -19.49
CA GLU A 163 -4.76 -2.86 -20.89
C GLU A 163 -4.43 -1.71 -21.85
#